data_52e57bae55e3bb02c31d8c053d8f75cd
#
_entry.id   52e57bae55e3bb02c31d8c053d8f75cd
#
_cell.length_a   1.000
_cell.length_b   1.000
_cell.length_c   1.000
_cell.angle_alpha   90.00
_cell.angle_beta   90.00
_cell.angle_gamma   90.00
#
_symmetry.space_group_name_H-M   'P 1'
#
loop_
_entity.id
_entity.type
_entity.pdbx_description
1 polymer ?
#
loop_
_entity_poly.entity_id
_entity_poly.type
_entity_poly.pdbx_seq_one_letter_code
_entity_poly.pdbx_strand_id
1 'polypeptide(L)'
;SETFPYALTEGARFHLATVSTAVGGIPYLIDQDVNGYLFQPGDWQALGNDLAALGNDDELRRRLGEKLYEKASTQFSIQKTVSTQLQIYASILRRHRRRSSARDGVVICGAYGRGNAGDDAILEAILQEMRSIDPDMPITVLSKDPRSTRLTYRVRAVHRSNFLAWHAAMWNSRLYINGGGSLIQDVTSRRSLWFYLFTISAAKKLGNRVLMYGCGIGPIHYPSNRRLCARVLERNVDMITLRDTHSLTELEDMGINHPEVLLSSDPT
;
A
#
# COMPACT_ATOMS: atom_id res chain seq x y z
N SER A 1 10.44 7.59 11.79
CA SER A 1 8.99 7.31 11.70
C SER A 1 8.80 5.88 11.22
N GLU A 2 8.09 5.08 11.99
CA GLU A 2 7.78 3.68 11.67
C GLU A 2 6.43 3.65 10.93
N THR A 3 6.38 3.00 9.77
CA THR A 3 5.13 2.92 9.00
C THR A 3 4.30 1.72 9.44
N PHE A 4 4.95 0.56 9.57
CA PHE A 4 4.37 -0.65 10.13
C PHE A 4 5.46 -1.44 10.87
N PRO A 5 5.23 -1.82 12.14
CA PRO A 5 6.27 -2.38 12.98
C PRO A 5 6.44 -3.89 12.78
N TYR A 6 7.12 -4.33 11.71
CA TYR A 6 7.36 -5.76 11.46
C TYR A 6 8.00 -6.48 12.64
N ALA A 7 8.99 -5.86 13.30
CA ALA A 7 9.63 -6.45 14.46
C ALA A 7 8.64 -6.76 15.60
N LEU A 8 7.62 -5.91 15.77
CA LEU A 8 6.59 -6.14 16.79
C LEU A 8 5.62 -7.25 16.39
N THR A 9 5.26 -7.34 15.10
CA THR A 9 4.41 -8.45 14.61
C THR A 9 5.16 -9.78 14.59
N GLU A 10 6.44 -9.78 14.30
CA GLU A 10 7.29 -10.96 14.44
C GLU A 10 7.41 -11.38 15.91
N GLY A 11 7.66 -10.43 16.82
CA GLY A 11 7.65 -10.68 18.26
C GLY A 11 6.33 -11.23 18.77
N ALA A 12 5.21 -10.71 18.25
CA ALA A 12 3.87 -11.21 18.57
C ALA A 12 3.69 -12.70 18.23
N ARG A 13 4.30 -13.20 17.13
CA ARG A 13 4.25 -14.65 16.80
C ARG A 13 4.86 -15.55 17.86
N PHE A 14 5.75 -15.01 18.67
CA PHE A 14 6.38 -15.72 19.79
C PHE A 14 5.73 -15.40 21.14
N HIS A 15 4.54 -14.77 21.11
CA HIS A 15 3.77 -14.39 22.30
C HIS A 15 4.56 -13.47 23.25
N LEU A 16 5.42 -12.60 22.68
CA LEU A 16 6.23 -11.69 23.49
C LEU A 16 5.40 -10.47 23.91
N ALA A 17 5.44 -10.17 25.22
CA ALA A 17 4.94 -8.90 25.71
C ALA A 17 5.79 -7.75 25.16
N THR A 18 5.14 -6.69 24.72
CA THR A 18 5.80 -5.61 23.97
C THR A 18 5.60 -4.26 24.67
N VAL A 19 6.69 -3.51 24.77
CA VAL A 19 6.71 -2.09 25.12
C VAL A 19 7.28 -1.32 23.94
N SER A 20 6.59 -0.29 23.46
CA SER A 20 7.05 0.48 22.31
C SER A 20 6.67 1.95 22.38
N THR A 21 7.33 2.78 21.56
CA THR A 21 6.95 4.18 21.43
C THR A 21 5.63 4.33 20.66
N ALA A 22 4.82 5.30 21.07
CA ALA A 22 3.56 5.62 20.41
C ALA A 22 3.77 6.43 19.12
N VAL A 23 4.42 5.84 18.10
CA VAL A 23 4.75 6.52 16.84
C VAL A 23 4.25 5.72 15.62
N GLY A 24 3.92 6.44 14.55
CA GLY A 24 3.52 5.84 13.27
C GLY A 24 2.35 4.87 13.38
N GLY A 25 2.53 3.66 12.83
CA GLY A 25 1.52 2.60 12.85
C GLY A 25 1.44 1.78 14.14
N ILE A 26 2.33 1.98 15.10
CA ILE A 26 2.41 1.17 16.33
C ILE A 26 1.11 1.24 17.16
N PRO A 27 0.45 2.41 17.36
CA PRO A 27 -0.80 2.50 18.12
C PRO A 27 -1.99 1.73 17.51
N TYR A 28 -1.90 1.28 16.26
CA TYR A 28 -2.93 0.39 15.68
C TYR A 28 -2.70 -1.08 16.05
N LEU A 29 -1.45 -1.45 16.27
CA LEU A 29 -1.11 -2.81 16.69
C LEU A 29 -1.24 -2.98 18.20
N ILE A 30 -0.76 -2.00 18.98
CA ILE A 30 -0.73 -2.06 20.43
C ILE A 30 -1.84 -1.20 21.02
N ASP A 31 -2.73 -1.82 21.78
CA ASP A 31 -3.70 -1.16 22.65
C ASP A 31 -3.12 -1.10 24.05
N GLN A 32 -2.99 0.11 24.58
CA GLN A 32 -2.41 0.37 25.90
C GLN A 32 -3.08 -0.49 26.99
N ASP A 33 -2.29 -1.15 27.84
CA ASP A 33 -2.69 -2.01 28.96
C ASP A 33 -3.49 -3.28 28.57
N VAL A 34 -3.81 -3.46 27.27
CA VAL A 34 -4.59 -4.60 26.78
C VAL A 34 -3.70 -5.67 26.19
N ASN A 35 -2.80 -5.28 25.25
CA ASN A 35 -1.92 -6.20 24.56
C ASN A 35 -0.46 -5.72 24.48
N GLY A 36 -0.11 -4.67 25.22
CA GLY A 36 1.23 -4.12 25.32
C GLY A 36 1.23 -2.75 25.98
N TYR A 37 2.38 -2.14 26.02
CA TYR A 37 2.57 -0.80 26.56
C TYR A 37 3.10 0.17 25.53
N LEU A 38 2.57 1.39 25.54
CA LEU A 38 2.98 2.50 24.69
C LEU A 38 3.49 3.67 25.54
N PHE A 39 4.63 4.22 25.17
CA PHE A 39 5.16 5.43 25.80
C PHE A 39 5.50 6.50 24.75
N GLN A 40 5.55 7.75 25.17
CA GLN A 40 5.92 8.85 24.27
C GLN A 40 7.44 8.86 24.02
N PRO A 41 7.89 9.21 22.79
CA PRO A 41 9.32 9.37 22.52
C PRO A 41 10.00 10.30 23.52
N GLY A 42 11.08 9.81 24.16
CA GLY A 42 11.81 10.55 25.18
C GLY A 42 11.34 10.36 26.63
N ASP A 43 10.22 9.68 26.84
CA ASP A 43 9.74 9.34 28.19
C ASP A 43 10.40 8.06 28.72
N TRP A 44 11.64 8.20 29.16
CA TRP A 44 12.44 7.11 29.71
C TRP A 44 11.87 6.57 31.03
N GLN A 45 11.12 7.38 31.77
CA GLN A 45 10.53 7.00 33.04
C GLN A 45 9.34 6.07 32.82
N ALA A 46 8.45 6.38 31.85
CA ALA A 46 7.39 5.48 31.45
C ALA A 46 7.95 4.13 30.96
N LEU A 47 8.96 4.17 30.06
CA LEU A 47 9.62 2.95 29.60
C LEU A 47 10.17 2.11 30.75
N GLY A 48 10.85 2.75 31.73
CA GLY A 48 11.40 2.07 32.88
C GLY A 48 10.33 1.41 33.75
N ASN A 49 9.24 2.11 33.99
CA ASN A 49 8.09 1.60 34.76
C ASN A 49 7.42 0.40 34.05
N ASP A 50 7.17 0.51 32.75
CA ASP A 50 6.57 -0.55 31.93
C ASP A 50 7.44 -1.80 31.90
N LEU A 51 8.76 -1.64 31.72
CA LEU A 51 9.72 -2.75 31.77
C LEU A 51 9.79 -3.39 33.16
N ALA A 52 9.74 -2.59 34.23
CA ALA A 52 9.73 -3.11 35.59
C ALA A 52 8.44 -3.89 35.89
N ALA A 53 7.28 -3.39 35.43
CA ALA A 53 6.02 -4.09 35.57
C ALA A 53 6.05 -5.47 34.86
N LEU A 54 6.55 -5.49 33.63
CA LEU A 54 6.70 -6.76 32.89
C LEU A 54 7.79 -7.66 33.48
N GLY A 55 8.88 -7.08 34.05
CA GLY A 55 9.95 -7.84 34.63
C GLY A 55 9.54 -8.60 35.91
N ASN A 56 8.59 -8.07 36.66
CA ASN A 56 8.18 -8.59 37.97
C ASN A 56 6.91 -9.45 37.92
N ASP A 57 6.22 -9.53 36.76
CA ASP A 57 4.95 -10.25 36.66
C ASP A 57 4.91 -11.14 35.39
N ASP A 58 5.16 -12.44 35.58
CA ASP A 58 5.15 -13.43 34.50
C ASP A 58 3.75 -13.64 33.90
N GLU A 59 2.70 -13.53 34.73
CA GLU A 59 1.34 -13.70 34.26
C GLU A 59 0.90 -12.52 33.39
N LEU A 60 1.26 -11.32 33.80
CA LEU A 60 1.05 -10.10 33.01
C LEU A 60 1.76 -10.19 31.64
N ARG A 61 3.05 -10.61 31.63
CA ARG A 61 3.78 -10.82 30.38
C ARG A 61 3.08 -11.78 29.44
N ARG A 62 2.68 -12.95 29.98
CA ARG A 62 1.98 -13.97 29.21
C ARG A 62 0.65 -13.44 28.66
N ARG A 63 -0.14 -12.79 29.50
CA ARG A 63 -1.45 -12.25 29.12
C ARG A 63 -1.33 -11.21 28.00
N LEU A 64 -0.41 -10.25 28.11
CA LEU A 64 -0.21 -9.22 27.10
C LEU A 64 0.33 -9.81 25.78
N GLY A 65 1.27 -10.75 25.85
CA GLY A 65 1.81 -11.44 24.68
C GLY A 65 0.75 -12.24 23.93
N GLU A 66 -0.11 -12.99 24.65
CA GLU A 66 -1.25 -13.71 24.06
C GLU A 66 -2.23 -12.78 23.37
N LYS A 67 -2.57 -11.65 23.99
CA LYS A 67 -3.47 -10.67 23.40
C LYS A 67 -2.88 -9.98 22.17
N LEU A 68 -1.58 -9.71 22.18
CA LEU A 68 -0.88 -9.17 21.03
C LEU A 68 -0.85 -10.19 19.88
N TYR A 69 -0.55 -11.46 20.17
CA TYR A 69 -0.62 -12.53 19.18
C TYR A 69 -2.02 -12.67 18.58
N GLU A 70 -3.06 -12.69 19.39
CA GLU A 70 -4.45 -12.77 18.95
C GLU A 70 -4.78 -11.62 17.95
N LYS A 71 -4.45 -10.38 18.31
CA LYS A 71 -4.67 -9.22 17.45
C LYS A 71 -3.83 -9.29 16.18
N ALA A 72 -2.54 -9.57 16.29
CA ALA A 72 -1.64 -9.66 15.15
C ALA A 72 -2.05 -10.75 14.16
N SER A 73 -2.40 -11.94 14.65
CA SER A 73 -2.78 -13.08 13.81
C SER A 73 -4.16 -12.92 13.15
N THR A 74 -5.08 -12.19 13.77
CA THR A 74 -6.43 -12.00 13.23
C THR A 74 -6.58 -10.79 12.35
N GLN A 75 -5.98 -9.65 12.73
CA GLN A 75 -6.18 -8.37 12.04
C GLN A 75 -5.05 -8.04 11.05
N PHE A 76 -3.82 -8.49 11.34
CA PHE A 76 -2.62 -8.16 10.57
C PHE A 76 -1.97 -9.38 9.91
N SER A 77 -2.70 -10.48 9.80
CA SER A 77 -2.20 -11.65 9.07
C SER A 77 -2.17 -11.39 7.57
N ILE A 78 -1.17 -11.98 6.89
CA ILE A 78 -1.08 -11.98 5.43
C ILE A 78 -2.39 -12.47 4.81
N GLN A 79 -2.99 -13.54 5.35
CA GLN A 79 -4.24 -14.11 4.86
C GLN A 79 -5.39 -13.08 4.93
N LYS A 80 -5.48 -12.31 6.00
CA LYS A 80 -6.53 -11.28 6.15
C LYS A 80 -6.31 -10.14 5.17
N THR A 81 -5.08 -9.66 5.05
CA THR A 81 -4.70 -8.63 4.09
C THR A 81 -5.02 -9.07 2.67
N VAL A 82 -4.55 -10.24 2.27
CA VAL A 82 -4.81 -10.86 0.97
C VAL A 82 -6.31 -11.00 0.71
N SER A 83 -7.07 -11.58 1.64
CA SER A 83 -8.51 -11.79 1.45
C SER A 83 -9.27 -10.48 1.27
N THR A 84 -8.93 -9.45 2.03
CA THR A 84 -9.53 -8.12 1.89
C THR A 84 -9.22 -7.51 0.51
N GLN A 85 -7.98 -7.60 0.08
CA GLN A 85 -7.55 -7.12 -1.23
C GLN A 85 -8.22 -7.87 -2.38
N LEU A 86 -8.34 -9.21 -2.29
CA LEU A 86 -9.06 -10.04 -3.24
C LEU A 86 -10.54 -9.62 -3.37
N GLN A 87 -11.19 -9.34 -2.25
CA GLN A 87 -12.58 -8.86 -2.25
C GLN A 87 -12.70 -7.50 -2.97
N ILE A 88 -11.76 -6.59 -2.74
CA ILE A 88 -11.71 -5.29 -3.43
C ILE A 88 -11.54 -5.49 -4.93
N TYR A 89 -10.55 -6.26 -5.36
CA TYR A 89 -10.32 -6.55 -6.78
C TYR A 89 -11.53 -7.23 -7.43
N ALA A 90 -12.08 -8.23 -6.78
CA ALA A 90 -13.27 -8.92 -7.27
C ALA A 90 -14.47 -7.97 -7.37
N SER A 91 -14.62 -6.99 -6.48
CA SER A 91 -15.69 -5.99 -6.55
C SER A 91 -15.51 -5.06 -7.75
N ILE A 92 -14.28 -4.58 -7.97
CA ILE A 92 -13.95 -3.72 -9.11
C ILE A 92 -14.19 -4.46 -10.43
N LEU A 93 -13.72 -5.70 -10.54
CA LEU A 93 -13.88 -6.52 -11.74
C LEU A 93 -15.35 -6.88 -12.01
N ARG A 94 -16.14 -7.23 -10.98
CA ARG A 94 -17.58 -7.53 -11.12
C ARG A 94 -18.40 -6.34 -11.61
N ARG A 95 -18.13 -5.13 -11.10
CA ARG A 95 -18.81 -3.91 -11.55
C ARG A 95 -18.52 -3.61 -13.03
N HIS A 96 -17.36 -4.04 -13.53
CA HIS A 96 -16.93 -3.80 -14.90
C HIS A 96 -17.40 -4.85 -15.91
N ARG A 97 -17.53 -6.12 -15.54
CA ARG A 97 -18.05 -7.20 -16.42
C ARG A 97 -19.41 -6.88 -17.03
N ARG A 98 -20.18 -6.01 -16.39
CA ARG A 98 -21.50 -5.58 -16.88
C ARG A 98 -21.45 -4.52 -18.01
N ARG A 99 -20.30 -3.96 -18.37
CA ARG A 99 -20.23 -2.79 -19.26
C ARG A 99 -19.36 -2.89 -20.52
N SER A 100 -18.50 -3.89 -20.68
CA SER A 100 -17.65 -3.93 -21.90
C SER A 100 -17.12 -5.33 -22.21
N SER A 101 -17.37 -5.80 -23.42
CA SER A 101 -16.89 -7.07 -23.97
C SER A 101 -15.50 -6.99 -24.65
N ALA A 102 -14.83 -5.84 -24.65
CA ALA A 102 -13.66 -5.61 -25.51
C ALA A 102 -12.36 -5.27 -24.78
N ARG A 103 -12.37 -5.03 -23.46
CA ARG A 103 -11.17 -4.58 -22.74
C ARG A 103 -10.96 -5.46 -21.51
N ASP A 104 -9.87 -6.21 -21.50
CA ASP A 104 -9.72 -7.29 -20.51
C ASP A 104 -8.40 -7.25 -19.71
N GLY A 105 -7.52 -6.27 -19.95
CA GLY A 105 -6.20 -6.23 -19.36
C GLY A 105 -6.10 -5.38 -18.09
N VAL A 106 -4.96 -5.53 -17.43
CA VAL A 106 -4.50 -4.70 -16.31
C VAL A 106 -3.17 -4.06 -16.65
N VAL A 107 -3.03 -2.76 -16.40
CA VAL A 107 -1.74 -2.07 -16.45
C VAL A 107 -1.30 -1.75 -15.02
N ILE A 108 -0.08 -2.14 -14.68
CA ILE A 108 0.53 -1.89 -13.37
C ILE A 108 1.68 -0.91 -13.54
N CYS A 109 1.68 0.18 -12.77
CA CYS A 109 2.70 1.21 -12.77
C CYS A 109 3.22 1.45 -11.35
N GLY A 110 4.54 1.45 -11.21
CA GLY A 110 5.24 1.69 -9.95
C GLY A 110 6.72 2.01 -10.20
N ALA A 111 7.54 1.91 -9.18
CA ALA A 111 8.98 2.18 -9.29
C ALA A 111 9.80 0.97 -9.78
N TYR A 112 9.20 0.10 -10.56
CA TYR A 112 9.70 -1.21 -10.97
C TYR A 112 10.88 -1.18 -11.95
N GLY A 113 11.68 -2.24 -11.90
CA GLY A 113 12.85 -2.42 -12.76
C GLY A 113 14.02 -1.50 -12.38
N ARG A 114 14.17 -1.21 -11.09
CA ARG A 114 15.28 -0.44 -10.53
C ARG A 114 16.19 -1.27 -9.63
N GLY A 115 15.86 -2.54 -9.40
CA GLY A 115 16.58 -3.41 -8.46
C GLY A 115 16.30 -3.04 -6.99
N ASN A 116 15.14 -2.48 -6.69
CA ASN A 116 14.69 -2.22 -5.33
C ASN A 116 13.82 -3.37 -4.85
N ALA A 117 14.31 -4.13 -3.87
CA ALA A 117 13.64 -5.33 -3.37
C ALA A 117 12.23 -5.05 -2.83
N GLY A 118 12.01 -3.90 -2.19
CA GLY A 118 10.67 -3.53 -1.69
C GLY A 118 9.67 -3.30 -2.82
N ASP A 119 10.05 -2.53 -3.87
CA ASP A 119 9.18 -2.33 -5.02
C ASP A 119 8.93 -3.64 -5.79
N ASP A 120 9.95 -4.50 -5.88
CA ASP A 120 9.87 -5.80 -6.54
C ASP A 120 8.95 -6.76 -5.76
N ALA A 121 9.00 -6.79 -4.44
CA ALA A 121 8.10 -7.57 -3.59
C ALA A 121 6.63 -7.11 -3.72
N ILE A 122 6.39 -5.80 -3.76
CA ILE A 122 5.05 -5.24 -4.01
C ILE A 122 4.52 -5.67 -5.38
N LEU A 123 5.36 -5.62 -6.42
CA LEU A 123 4.95 -6.08 -7.75
C LEU A 123 4.58 -7.56 -7.73
N GLU A 124 5.37 -8.39 -7.09
CA GLU A 124 5.13 -9.82 -6.97
C GLU A 124 3.80 -10.09 -6.26
N ALA A 125 3.53 -9.43 -5.14
CA ALA A 125 2.27 -9.54 -4.42
C ALA A 125 1.08 -9.18 -5.33
N ILE A 126 1.12 -8.04 -6.04
CA ILE A 126 0.07 -7.64 -6.99
C ILE A 126 -0.14 -8.70 -8.07
N LEU A 127 0.94 -9.25 -8.62
CA LEU A 127 0.87 -10.25 -9.69
C LEU A 127 0.28 -11.57 -9.20
N GLN A 128 0.63 -12.02 -8.00
CA GLN A 128 0.06 -13.20 -7.37
C GLN A 128 -1.44 -13.05 -7.18
N GLU A 129 -1.86 -11.89 -6.66
CA GLU A 129 -3.27 -11.56 -6.47
C GLU A 129 -4.05 -11.54 -7.79
N MET A 130 -3.53 -10.88 -8.80
CA MET A 130 -4.19 -10.82 -10.11
C MET A 130 -4.34 -12.21 -10.73
N ARG A 131 -3.32 -13.06 -10.62
CA ARG A 131 -3.35 -14.43 -11.14
C ARG A 131 -4.26 -15.36 -10.34
N SER A 132 -4.44 -15.12 -9.06
CA SER A 132 -5.40 -15.89 -8.25
C SER A 132 -6.85 -15.60 -8.64
N ILE A 133 -7.13 -14.39 -9.13
CA ILE A 133 -8.45 -13.98 -9.61
C ILE A 133 -8.72 -14.53 -11.02
N ASP A 134 -7.73 -14.42 -11.89
CA ASP A 134 -7.80 -14.84 -13.30
C ASP A 134 -6.38 -15.18 -13.78
N PRO A 135 -6.03 -16.48 -13.87
CA PRO A 135 -4.69 -16.92 -14.30
C PRO A 135 -4.32 -16.44 -15.71
N ASP A 136 -5.30 -16.22 -16.57
CA ASP A 136 -5.10 -15.83 -17.97
C ASP A 136 -5.19 -14.30 -18.18
N MET A 137 -5.34 -13.53 -17.10
CA MET A 137 -5.49 -12.06 -17.17
C MET A 137 -4.30 -11.42 -17.89
N PRO A 138 -4.52 -10.63 -18.95
CA PRO A 138 -3.47 -9.91 -19.63
C PRO A 138 -2.91 -8.80 -18.72
N ILE A 139 -1.68 -8.95 -18.24
CA ILE A 139 -1.01 -7.99 -17.37
C ILE A 139 0.13 -7.31 -18.12
N THR A 140 0.16 -5.98 -18.07
CA THR A 140 1.26 -5.16 -18.60
C THR A 140 1.86 -4.30 -17.48
N VAL A 141 3.16 -4.42 -17.26
CA VAL A 141 3.89 -3.66 -16.23
C VAL A 141 4.68 -2.53 -16.90
N LEU A 142 4.55 -1.31 -16.39
CA LEU A 142 5.43 -0.20 -16.76
C LEU A 142 6.72 -0.30 -15.93
N SER A 143 7.83 -0.53 -16.59
CA SER A 143 9.11 -0.79 -15.95
C SER A 143 10.22 0.07 -16.54
N LYS A 144 11.26 0.31 -15.76
CA LYS A 144 12.51 0.92 -16.22
C LYS A 144 13.39 -0.09 -16.97
N ASP A 145 13.30 -1.37 -16.58
CA ASP A 145 13.93 -2.50 -17.30
C ASP A 145 12.84 -3.52 -17.70
N PRO A 146 12.21 -3.33 -18.87
CA PRO A 146 11.19 -4.26 -19.34
C PRO A 146 11.70 -5.66 -19.64
N ARG A 147 12.99 -5.81 -19.97
CA ARG A 147 13.59 -7.12 -20.29
C ARG A 147 13.67 -7.98 -19.03
N SER A 148 14.26 -7.44 -17.96
CA SER A 148 14.33 -8.10 -16.67
C SER A 148 12.92 -8.40 -16.14
N THR A 149 12.03 -7.42 -16.12
CA THR A 149 10.65 -7.58 -15.63
C THR A 149 9.91 -8.71 -16.37
N ARG A 150 10.05 -8.82 -17.70
CA ARG A 150 9.43 -9.91 -18.46
C ARG A 150 9.97 -11.28 -18.09
N LEU A 151 11.28 -11.39 -17.92
CA LEU A 151 11.93 -12.67 -17.59
C LEU A 151 11.58 -13.13 -16.17
N THR A 152 11.65 -12.22 -15.21
CA THR A 152 11.40 -12.54 -13.80
C THR A 152 9.94 -12.86 -13.52
N TYR A 153 9.02 -12.04 -14.01
CA TYR A 153 7.60 -12.12 -13.62
C TYR A 153 6.69 -12.77 -14.67
N ARG A 154 7.21 -13.08 -15.86
CA ARG A 154 6.44 -13.68 -16.99
C ARG A 154 5.19 -12.87 -17.35
N VAL A 155 5.35 -11.55 -17.45
CA VAL A 155 4.31 -10.58 -17.83
C VAL A 155 4.74 -9.77 -19.03
N ARG A 156 3.80 -9.09 -19.68
CA ARG A 156 4.17 -8.04 -20.63
C ARG A 156 4.78 -6.87 -19.86
N ALA A 157 5.87 -6.33 -20.37
CA ALA A 157 6.48 -5.14 -19.77
C ALA A 157 6.85 -4.14 -20.85
N VAL A 158 6.61 -2.86 -20.54
CA VAL A 158 6.81 -1.72 -21.42
C VAL A 158 7.69 -0.71 -20.71
N HIS A 159 8.62 -0.10 -21.44
CA HIS A 159 9.45 0.95 -20.85
C HIS A 159 8.62 2.20 -20.54
N ARG A 160 8.78 2.73 -19.33
CA ARG A 160 8.03 3.89 -18.84
C ARG A 160 8.10 5.14 -19.73
N SER A 161 9.15 5.30 -20.54
CA SER A 161 9.28 6.40 -21.49
C SER A 161 8.70 6.09 -22.87
N ASN A 162 8.22 4.87 -23.11
CA ASN A 162 7.57 4.52 -24.37
C ASN A 162 6.08 4.83 -24.30
N PHE A 163 5.73 6.10 -24.52
CA PHE A 163 4.36 6.61 -24.40
C PHE A 163 3.35 5.89 -25.32
N LEU A 164 3.74 5.58 -26.54
CA LEU A 164 2.86 4.89 -27.48
C LEU A 164 2.51 3.48 -26.99
N ALA A 165 3.50 2.75 -26.51
CA ALA A 165 3.31 1.38 -26.07
C ALA A 165 2.45 1.28 -24.79
N TRP A 166 2.69 2.12 -23.78
CA TRP A 166 1.86 2.07 -22.58
C TRP A 166 0.47 2.70 -22.79
N HIS A 167 0.34 3.70 -23.68
CA HIS A 167 -0.96 4.21 -24.07
C HIS A 167 -1.80 3.12 -24.74
N ALA A 168 -1.23 2.36 -25.67
CA ALA A 168 -1.89 1.21 -26.29
C ALA A 168 -2.25 0.13 -25.25
N ALA A 169 -1.37 -0.12 -24.27
CA ALA A 169 -1.67 -1.05 -23.18
C ALA A 169 -2.87 -0.58 -22.34
N MET A 170 -2.91 0.70 -21.95
CA MET A 170 -4.04 1.27 -21.21
C MET A 170 -5.33 1.28 -22.03
N TRP A 171 -5.26 1.53 -23.34
CA TRP A 171 -6.43 1.50 -24.23
C TRP A 171 -7.09 0.12 -24.26
N ASN A 172 -6.28 -0.95 -24.21
CA ASN A 172 -6.74 -2.33 -24.23
C ASN A 172 -7.01 -2.91 -22.83
N SER A 173 -6.83 -2.10 -21.78
CA SER A 173 -7.02 -2.53 -20.40
C SER A 173 -8.24 -1.88 -19.78
N ARG A 174 -8.78 -2.51 -18.75
CA ARG A 174 -9.91 -2.00 -17.97
C ARG A 174 -9.51 -1.49 -16.58
N LEU A 175 -8.37 -1.94 -16.09
CA LEU A 175 -7.85 -1.57 -14.77
C LEU A 175 -6.43 -1.03 -14.91
N TYR A 176 -6.17 0.07 -14.24
CA TYR A 176 -4.86 0.61 -14.01
C TYR A 176 -4.57 0.58 -12.51
N ILE A 177 -3.44 -0.02 -12.13
CA ILE A 177 -2.98 -0.08 -10.75
C ILE A 177 -1.74 0.80 -10.62
N ASN A 178 -1.82 1.83 -9.80
CA ASN A 178 -0.66 2.56 -9.32
C ASN A 178 -0.17 1.83 -8.07
N GLY A 179 0.84 0.98 -8.22
CA GLY A 179 1.18 -0.04 -7.24
C GLY A 179 2.29 0.38 -6.31
N GLY A 180 1.97 0.39 -5.04
CA GLY A 180 2.84 0.36 -3.87
C GLY A 180 3.90 1.44 -3.72
N GLY A 181 4.45 1.52 -2.53
CA GLY A 181 5.50 2.47 -2.20
C GLY A 181 5.03 3.92 -2.08
N SER A 182 5.94 4.82 -1.72
CA SER A 182 5.66 6.27 -1.58
C SER A 182 5.87 6.98 -2.93
N LEU A 183 4.98 6.73 -3.88
CA LEU A 183 5.08 7.26 -5.24
C LEU A 183 4.58 8.71 -5.35
N ILE A 184 3.59 9.07 -4.52
CA ILE A 184 2.95 10.39 -4.51
C ILE A 184 3.62 11.27 -3.45
N GLN A 185 4.80 11.76 -3.77
CA GLN A 185 5.60 12.65 -2.92
C GLN A 185 6.57 13.48 -3.79
N ASP A 186 7.05 14.62 -3.30
CA ASP A 186 7.96 15.48 -4.04
C ASP A 186 9.33 15.67 -3.39
N VAL A 187 9.63 14.90 -2.35
CA VAL A 187 10.91 14.91 -1.63
C VAL A 187 12.04 14.38 -2.51
N THR A 188 11.82 13.24 -3.14
CA THR A 188 12.86 12.58 -3.94
C THR A 188 12.95 13.18 -5.34
N SER A 189 11.81 13.43 -6.00
CA SER A 189 11.79 13.97 -7.35
C SER A 189 10.40 14.49 -7.77
N ARG A 190 10.32 15.79 -8.05
CA ARG A 190 9.12 16.42 -8.64
C ARG A 190 8.73 15.78 -9.98
N ARG A 191 9.72 15.39 -10.81
CA ARG A 191 9.48 14.75 -12.11
C ARG A 191 8.85 13.36 -11.93
N SER A 192 9.22 12.63 -10.86
CA SER A 192 8.63 11.34 -10.54
C SER A 192 7.16 11.50 -10.16
N LEU A 193 6.84 12.44 -9.28
CA LEU A 193 5.47 12.78 -8.91
C LEU A 193 4.62 13.10 -10.14
N TRP A 194 5.08 14.00 -10.99
CA TRP A 194 4.36 14.39 -12.21
C TRP A 194 4.14 13.24 -13.17
N PHE A 195 5.09 12.33 -13.28
CA PHE A 195 4.94 11.13 -14.09
C PHE A 195 3.78 10.25 -13.58
N TYR A 196 3.72 9.96 -12.28
CA TYR A 196 2.63 9.16 -11.71
C TYR A 196 1.27 9.86 -11.83
N LEU A 197 1.18 11.14 -11.55
CA LEU A 197 -0.05 11.90 -11.73
C LEU A 197 -0.52 11.93 -13.19
N PHE A 198 0.43 12.03 -14.11
CA PHE A 198 0.14 11.98 -15.55
C PHE A 198 -0.38 10.62 -15.98
N THR A 199 0.25 9.51 -15.56
CA THR A 199 -0.19 8.16 -15.91
C THR A 199 -1.55 7.83 -15.29
N ILE A 200 -1.84 8.26 -14.07
CA ILE A 200 -3.17 8.16 -13.43
C ILE A 200 -4.22 8.89 -14.29
N SER A 201 -3.94 10.14 -14.66
CA SER A 201 -4.86 10.94 -15.47
C SER A 201 -5.08 10.36 -16.87
N ALA A 202 -4.03 9.84 -17.48
CA ALA A 202 -4.10 9.18 -18.79
C ALA A 202 -4.95 7.89 -18.73
N ALA A 203 -4.70 7.07 -17.71
CA ALA A 203 -5.47 5.84 -17.52
C ALA A 203 -6.97 6.12 -17.36
N LYS A 204 -7.33 7.10 -16.54
CA LYS A 204 -8.74 7.51 -16.36
C LYS A 204 -9.36 8.03 -17.65
N LYS A 205 -8.67 8.90 -18.39
CA LYS A 205 -9.14 9.43 -19.68
C LYS A 205 -9.33 8.32 -20.72
N LEU A 206 -8.51 7.29 -20.67
CA LEU A 206 -8.62 6.12 -21.53
C LEU A 206 -9.71 5.12 -21.06
N GLY A 207 -10.47 5.46 -20.02
CA GLY A 207 -11.61 4.68 -19.53
C GLY A 207 -11.23 3.52 -18.62
N ASN A 208 -10.00 3.50 -18.07
CA ASN A 208 -9.63 2.53 -17.04
C ASN A 208 -10.27 2.87 -15.70
N ARG A 209 -10.57 1.87 -14.89
CA ARG A 209 -10.66 2.05 -13.45
C ARG A 209 -9.26 2.23 -12.89
N VAL A 210 -9.13 3.14 -11.93
CA VAL A 210 -7.83 3.51 -11.36
C VAL A 210 -7.81 3.15 -9.88
N LEU A 211 -6.91 2.23 -9.54
CA LEU A 211 -6.64 1.80 -8.18
C LEU A 211 -5.23 2.27 -7.78
N MET A 212 -5.11 2.92 -6.65
CA MET A 212 -3.85 3.11 -5.96
C MET A 212 -3.74 2.05 -4.86
N TYR A 213 -2.70 1.23 -4.93
CA TYR A 213 -2.59 0.01 -4.13
C TYR A 213 -1.42 0.09 -3.14
N GLY A 214 -1.72 -0.06 -1.83
CA GLY A 214 -0.70 -0.07 -0.77
C GLY A 214 0.19 1.18 -0.78
N CYS A 215 -0.39 2.35 -1.06
CA CYS A 215 0.37 3.56 -1.29
C CYS A 215 0.70 4.29 0.02
N GLY A 216 1.95 4.82 0.09
CA GLY A 216 2.28 5.94 0.94
C GLY A 216 2.07 7.25 0.18
N ILE A 217 1.43 8.25 0.79
CA ILE A 217 1.19 9.57 0.22
C ILE A 217 1.88 10.63 1.06
N GLY A 218 2.59 11.52 0.37
CA GLY A 218 3.35 12.60 1.01
C GLY A 218 4.74 12.18 1.52
N PRO A 219 5.45 13.13 2.16
CA PRO A 219 5.08 14.54 2.21
C PRO A 219 5.15 15.24 0.85
N ILE A 220 4.27 16.23 0.63
CA ILE A 220 4.23 17.07 -0.57
C ILE A 220 4.49 18.51 -0.14
N HIS A 221 5.70 18.99 -0.34
CA HIS A 221 6.17 20.28 0.18
C HIS A 221 5.74 21.48 -0.67
N TYR A 222 5.67 21.31 -2.00
CA TYR A 222 5.35 22.43 -2.89
C TYR A 222 3.83 22.63 -3.00
N PRO A 223 3.30 23.84 -2.67
CA PRO A 223 1.86 24.10 -2.73
C PRO A 223 1.25 23.86 -4.13
N SER A 224 2.03 24.09 -5.19
CA SER A 224 1.60 23.79 -6.57
C SER A 224 1.41 22.30 -6.82
N ASN A 225 2.33 21.48 -6.31
CA ASN A 225 2.24 20.02 -6.39
C ASN A 225 1.08 19.49 -5.54
N ARG A 226 0.89 20.05 -4.33
CA ARG A 226 -0.22 19.69 -3.46
C ARG A 226 -1.58 19.91 -4.12
N ARG A 227 -1.78 21.11 -4.73
CA ARG A 227 -3.00 21.40 -5.51
C ARG A 227 -3.16 20.49 -6.73
N LEU A 228 -2.06 20.14 -7.41
CA LEU A 228 -2.11 19.24 -8.55
C LEU A 228 -2.49 17.81 -8.09
N CYS A 229 -1.89 17.30 -7.01
CA CYS A 229 -2.21 16.01 -6.43
C CYS A 229 -3.68 15.95 -6.02
N ALA A 230 -4.17 16.93 -5.25
CA ALA A 230 -5.57 17.00 -4.84
C ALA A 230 -6.50 16.89 -6.05
N ARG A 231 -6.27 17.71 -7.08
CA ARG A 231 -7.10 17.69 -8.29
C ARG A 231 -7.05 16.37 -9.04
N VAL A 232 -5.87 15.76 -9.17
CA VAL A 232 -5.70 14.53 -9.94
C VAL A 232 -6.29 13.35 -9.19
N LEU A 233 -6.00 13.22 -7.91
CA LEU A 233 -6.47 12.10 -7.10
C LEU A 233 -7.99 12.16 -6.95
N GLU A 234 -8.55 13.33 -6.60
CA GLU A 234 -10.00 13.52 -6.46
C GLU A 234 -10.77 13.15 -7.74
N ARG A 235 -10.24 13.50 -8.92
CA ARG A 235 -10.99 13.33 -10.17
C ARG A 235 -10.73 12.03 -10.91
N ASN A 236 -9.57 11.42 -10.71
CA ASN A 236 -9.13 10.34 -11.59
C ASN A 236 -8.90 9.01 -10.86
N VAL A 237 -8.92 8.97 -9.54
CA VAL A 237 -8.76 7.73 -8.78
C VAL A 237 -10.12 7.22 -8.34
N ASP A 238 -10.36 5.92 -8.49
CA ASP A 238 -11.61 5.30 -8.06
C ASP A 238 -11.51 4.71 -6.65
N MET A 239 -10.31 4.23 -6.28
CA MET A 239 -10.06 3.64 -4.97
C MET A 239 -8.58 3.79 -4.59
N ILE A 240 -8.34 4.00 -3.30
CA ILE A 240 -7.00 4.08 -2.71
C ILE A 240 -6.92 3.11 -1.54
N THR A 241 -5.92 2.24 -1.54
CA THR A 241 -5.53 1.50 -0.33
C THR A 241 -4.25 2.12 0.22
N LEU A 242 -4.28 2.53 1.47
CA LEU A 242 -3.16 3.16 2.17
C LEU A 242 -2.50 2.15 3.10
N ARG A 243 -1.18 2.23 3.22
CA ARG A 243 -0.42 1.40 4.15
C ARG A 243 -0.17 2.07 5.49
N ASP A 244 -0.47 3.36 5.64
CA ASP A 244 -0.22 4.14 6.84
C ASP A 244 -1.25 5.27 7.01
N THR A 245 -1.41 5.70 8.25
CA THR A 245 -2.35 6.75 8.64
C THR A 245 -1.86 8.16 8.35
N HIS A 246 -0.55 8.36 8.27
CA HIS A 246 -0.01 9.65 7.85
C HIS A 246 -0.49 9.98 6.43
N SER A 247 -0.52 8.98 5.56
CA SER A 247 -1.07 9.11 4.20
C SER A 247 -2.57 9.45 4.20
N LEU A 248 -3.33 8.92 5.17
CA LEU A 248 -4.75 9.28 5.33
C LEU A 248 -4.91 10.75 5.70
N THR A 249 -4.18 11.22 6.70
CA THR A 249 -4.17 12.65 7.09
C THR A 249 -3.78 13.55 5.93
N GLU A 250 -2.78 13.14 5.12
CA GLU A 250 -2.39 13.90 3.92
C GLU A 250 -3.52 14.01 2.89
N LEU A 251 -4.32 12.95 2.70
CA LEU A 251 -5.49 13.00 1.81
C LEU A 251 -6.59 13.92 2.36
N GLU A 252 -6.89 13.82 3.65
CA GLU A 252 -7.87 14.67 4.34
C GLU A 252 -7.49 16.15 4.25
N ASP A 253 -6.22 16.47 4.54
CA ASP A 253 -5.67 17.82 4.45
C ASP A 253 -5.68 18.40 3.01
N MET A 254 -5.66 17.52 2.01
CA MET A 254 -5.82 17.91 0.60
C MET A 254 -7.29 18.02 0.17
N GLY A 255 -8.25 17.68 1.03
CA GLY A 255 -9.67 17.71 0.74
C GLY A 255 -10.11 16.66 -0.28
N ILE A 256 -9.49 15.47 -0.26
CA ILE A 256 -9.80 14.38 -1.19
C ILE A 256 -10.87 13.49 -0.55
N ASN A 257 -12.04 13.41 -1.18
CA ASN A 257 -13.21 12.71 -0.67
C ASN A 257 -13.85 11.72 -1.65
N HIS A 258 -13.58 11.89 -2.96
CA HIS A 258 -14.25 11.08 -3.98
C HIS A 258 -13.74 9.63 -4.07
N PRO A 259 -12.42 9.33 -4.04
CA PRO A 259 -11.97 7.94 -4.08
C PRO A 259 -12.38 7.22 -2.79
N GLU A 260 -12.83 5.97 -2.91
CA GLU A 260 -12.99 5.10 -1.75
C GLU A 260 -11.61 4.84 -1.12
N VAL A 261 -11.41 5.20 0.13
CA VAL A 261 -10.13 5.06 0.83
C VAL A 261 -10.22 3.96 1.86
N LEU A 262 -9.27 3.02 1.81
CA LEU A 262 -9.15 1.92 2.75
C LEU A 262 -7.76 1.92 3.37
N LEU A 263 -7.70 1.85 4.69
CA LEU A 263 -6.45 1.60 5.39
C LEU A 263 -6.18 0.09 5.40
N SER A 264 -5.00 -0.30 4.96
CA SER A 264 -4.54 -1.69 4.87
C SER A 264 -3.13 -1.79 5.46
N SER A 265 -2.60 -3.00 5.59
CA SER A 265 -1.17 -3.19 5.84
C SER A 265 -0.35 -2.95 4.57
N ASP A 266 0.97 -2.82 4.74
CA ASP A 266 1.91 -2.86 3.60
C ASP A 266 1.72 -4.20 2.86
N PRO A 267 1.68 -4.19 1.53
CA PRO A 267 1.47 -5.42 0.75
C PRO A 267 2.67 -6.38 0.75
N THR A 268 3.77 -6.04 1.42
CA THR A 268 4.99 -6.89 1.51
C THR A 268 5.08 -7.64 2.81
#